data_c0c6a66c54980a01a3b3c7c19412bfba
#
_entry.id   c0c6a66c54980a01a3b3c7c19412bfba
#
_cell.length_a   1.000
_cell.length_b   1.000
_cell.length_c   1.000
_cell.angle_alpha   90.00
_cell.angle_beta   90.00
_cell.angle_gamma   90.00
#
_symmetry.space_group_name_H-M   'P 1'
#
loop_
_entity.id
_entity.type
_entity.pdbx_description
1 polymer ?
#
loop_
_entity_poly.entity_id
_entity_poly.type
_entity_poly.pdbx_seq_one_letter_code
_entity_poly.pdbx_strand_id
1 'polypeptide(L)'
;MKKLFALIILLSVYFTAFSQKAENIIIITTDGFRWQEVFGGMDSAIANNKKFNQDDSAAIYKKYWAGNAIERRKKLMPFLWSIIEKNGQLYGNRNLGNKVNNANPYWFSYPGYNEIFTGFPDTLVNSNSFPPNPNTNLLEFLNKQATYKNKVAAFGAWNAFDRILNEGRSEFPVYSAFDLFGGTNPTVAEKTINALAKDSYKPFGDEEVLDVFTHYGALNYLQTKKPKVLYISYGETDEWAHSGQYKDYLNAASQVDKWIQDIWNYVQSDPFYKNKTAIFITTDHGRGDIDKNQWTDHGSDIKDAYQIWMAVMGPGIPAKGEIKTPQELYQKQFAQTVAAILGLTFTAEHPVGEKIRLN
;
A
#
# COMPACT_ATOMS: atom_id res chain seq x y z
N MET A 1 -74.52 -10.04 8.61
CA MET A 1 -73.21 -9.62 9.14
C MET A 1 -72.14 -10.29 8.28
N LYS A 2 -71.60 -9.55 7.30
CA LYS A 2 -70.57 -10.08 6.37
C LYS A 2 -69.22 -9.65 6.92
N LYS A 3 -68.35 -10.58 7.32
CA LYS A 3 -66.99 -10.32 7.75
C LYS A 3 -66.09 -10.18 6.52
N LEU A 4 -65.58 -8.97 6.32
CA LEU A 4 -64.61 -8.66 5.30
C LEU A 4 -63.20 -9.06 5.80
N PHE A 5 -62.60 -10.10 5.21
CA PHE A 5 -61.20 -10.46 5.48
C PHE A 5 -60.30 -9.62 4.57
N ALA A 6 -59.59 -8.66 5.13
CA ALA A 6 -58.55 -7.91 4.42
C ALA A 6 -57.28 -8.75 4.39
N LEU A 7 -56.89 -9.26 3.24
CA LEU A 7 -55.63 -9.96 2.99
C LEU A 7 -54.54 -8.89 2.74
N ILE A 8 -53.70 -8.64 3.75
CA ILE A 8 -52.50 -7.78 3.62
C ILE A 8 -51.41 -8.64 2.96
N ILE A 9 -51.17 -8.43 1.69
CA ILE A 9 -50.02 -9.01 0.97
C ILE A 9 -48.81 -8.16 1.33
N LEU A 10 -47.91 -8.64 2.23
CA LEU A 10 -46.58 -8.09 2.46
C LEU A 10 -45.74 -8.40 1.22
N LEU A 11 -45.58 -7.43 0.32
CA LEU A 11 -44.52 -7.48 -0.70
C LEU A 11 -43.19 -7.28 -0.01
N SER A 12 -42.48 -8.35 0.30
CA SER A 12 -41.05 -8.31 0.66
C SER A 12 -40.24 -7.99 -0.61
N VAL A 13 -39.94 -6.72 -0.78
CA VAL A 13 -38.99 -6.27 -1.80
C VAL A 13 -37.60 -6.74 -1.35
N TYR A 14 -37.16 -7.86 -1.92
CA TYR A 14 -35.74 -8.26 -1.80
C TYR A 14 -34.92 -7.27 -2.61
N PHE A 15 -34.37 -6.25 -1.95
CA PHE A 15 -33.25 -5.50 -2.48
C PHE A 15 -32.07 -6.48 -2.56
N THR A 16 -31.85 -7.07 -3.71
CA THR A 16 -30.54 -7.62 -4.02
C THR A 16 -29.58 -6.43 -4.02
N ALA A 17 -28.88 -6.22 -2.92
CA ALA A 17 -27.78 -5.30 -2.87
C ALA A 17 -26.72 -5.84 -3.84
N PHE A 18 -26.75 -5.39 -5.09
CA PHE A 18 -25.62 -5.55 -5.97
C PHE A 18 -24.46 -4.84 -5.27
N SER A 19 -23.49 -5.60 -4.79
CA SER A 19 -22.25 -5.03 -4.27
C SER A 19 -21.70 -4.13 -5.37
N GLN A 20 -21.69 -2.81 -5.11
CA GLN A 20 -21.21 -1.83 -6.07
C GLN A 20 -19.72 -2.11 -6.32
N LYS A 21 -19.35 -2.40 -7.56
CA LYS A 21 -17.95 -2.57 -7.95
C LYS A 21 -17.21 -1.24 -7.87
N ALA A 22 -15.95 -1.28 -7.53
CA ALA A 22 -15.12 -0.11 -7.65
C ALA A 22 -14.92 0.27 -9.13
N GLU A 23 -14.93 1.57 -9.41
CA GLU A 23 -14.60 2.14 -10.72
C GLU A 23 -13.14 2.62 -10.77
N ASN A 24 -12.59 2.93 -9.61
CA ASN A 24 -11.24 3.46 -9.44
C ASN A 24 -10.50 2.69 -8.35
N ILE A 25 -9.19 2.61 -8.48
CA ILE A 25 -8.29 1.95 -7.51
C ILE A 25 -7.16 2.89 -7.15
N ILE A 26 -6.85 2.98 -5.86
CA ILE A 26 -5.61 3.54 -5.35
C ILE A 26 -4.84 2.43 -4.66
N ILE A 27 -3.62 2.18 -5.11
CA ILE A 27 -2.69 1.21 -4.52
C ILE A 27 -1.60 2.01 -3.82
N ILE A 28 -1.32 1.67 -2.57
CA ILE A 28 -0.26 2.30 -1.77
C ILE A 28 0.64 1.21 -1.21
N THR A 29 1.94 1.38 -1.34
CA THR A 29 2.93 0.56 -0.66
C THR A 29 3.79 1.39 0.27
N THR A 30 4.21 0.77 1.37
CA THR A 30 5.21 1.28 2.31
C THR A 30 6.37 0.31 2.30
N ASP A 31 7.54 0.73 1.82
CA ASP A 31 8.69 -0.15 1.68
C ASP A 31 9.13 -0.69 3.04
N GLY A 32 9.29 -1.99 3.16
CA GLY A 32 9.81 -2.68 4.33
C GLY A 32 9.08 -2.42 5.65
N PHE A 33 7.85 -1.89 5.65
CA PHE A 33 7.12 -1.57 6.88
C PHE A 33 6.56 -2.82 7.55
N ARG A 34 7.04 -3.11 8.75
CA ARG A 34 6.80 -4.38 9.46
C ARG A 34 5.36 -4.52 9.96
N TRP A 35 4.82 -5.75 9.86
CA TRP A 35 3.52 -6.08 10.43
C TRP A 35 3.47 -5.90 11.96
N GLN A 36 4.60 -6.02 12.65
CA GLN A 36 4.72 -5.86 14.10
C GLN A 36 4.26 -4.47 14.55
N GLU A 37 4.73 -3.41 13.89
CA GLU A 37 4.31 -2.06 14.20
C GLU A 37 2.88 -1.77 13.72
N VAL A 38 2.46 -2.34 12.59
CA VAL A 38 1.08 -2.19 12.12
C VAL A 38 0.08 -2.69 13.15
N PHE A 39 0.28 -3.89 13.69
CA PHE A 39 -0.66 -4.53 14.61
C PHE A 39 -0.33 -4.35 16.10
N GLY A 40 0.90 -4.04 16.44
CA GLY A 40 1.38 -3.88 17.81
C GLY A 40 1.66 -2.43 18.25
N GLY A 41 1.82 -1.52 17.28
CA GLY A 41 2.38 -0.17 17.53
C GLY A 41 3.88 -0.23 17.80
N MET A 42 4.45 0.82 18.36
CA MET A 42 5.88 0.87 18.63
C MET A 42 6.37 -0.34 19.45
N ASP A 43 7.53 -0.87 19.06
CA ASP A 43 8.22 -1.94 19.79
C ASP A 43 9.11 -1.33 20.89
N SER A 44 8.80 -1.67 22.16
CA SER A 44 9.54 -1.13 23.30
C SER A 44 10.97 -1.65 23.39
N ALA A 45 11.27 -2.85 22.87
CA ALA A 45 12.61 -3.38 22.88
C ALA A 45 13.55 -2.57 21.96
N ILE A 46 13.05 -2.18 20.78
CA ILE A 46 13.79 -1.34 19.84
C ILE A 46 13.88 0.09 20.37
N ALA A 47 12.75 0.65 20.86
CA ALA A 47 12.71 2.02 21.39
C ALA A 47 13.63 2.25 22.61
N ASN A 48 13.92 1.20 23.39
CA ASN A 48 14.85 1.26 24.52
C ASN A 48 16.31 0.97 24.14
N ASN A 49 16.55 0.47 22.92
CA ASN A 49 17.90 0.15 22.49
C ASN A 49 18.62 1.43 22.03
N LYS A 50 19.68 1.82 22.75
CA LYS A 50 20.49 3.02 22.43
C LYS A 50 21.06 2.99 21.00
N LYS A 51 21.29 1.82 20.44
CA LYS A 51 21.77 1.69 19.04
C LYS A 51 20.74 2.25 18.05
N PHE A 52 19.45 2.24 18.38
CA PHE A 52 18.37 2.50 17.43
C PHE A 52 17.47 3.68 17.79
N ASN A 53 17.48 4.15 19.04
CA ASN A 53 16.54 5.16 19.53
C ASN A 53 17.02 6.61 19.37
N GLN A 54 18.17 6.82 18.70
CA GLN A 54 18.73 8.14 18.42
C GLN A 54 18.91 8.97 19.72
N ASP A 55 19.23 8.30 20.84
CA ASP A 55 19.32 8.87 22.20
C ASP A 55 18.04 9.61 22.66
N ASP A 56 16.89 9.38 22.01
CA ASP A 56 15.63 10.08 22.24
C ASP A 56 14.45 9.12 22.48
N SER A 57 14.69 8.08 23.29
CA SER A 57 13.65 7.14 23.71
C SER A 57 12.44 7.85 24.34
N ALA A 58 12.67 8.93 25.08
CA ALA A 58 11.61 9.69 25.73
C ALA A 58 10.61 10.29 24.73
N ALA A 59 11.07 10.83 23.60
CA ALA A 59 10.20 11.35 22.56
C ALA A 59 9.39 10.24 21.88
N ILE A 60 10.01 9.07 21.62
CA ILE A 60 9.31 7.90 21.06
C ILE A 60 8.18 7.49 21.99
N TYR A 61 8.47 7.32 23.28
CA TYR A 61 7.45 6.95 24.29
C TYR A 61 6.34 7.99 24.40
N LYS A 62 6.69 9.26 24.49
CA LYS A 62 5.71 10.35 24.57
C LYS A 62 4.71 10.32 23.41
N LYS A 63 5.20 10.05 22.20
CA LYS A 63 4.39 10.11 20.97
C LYS A 63 3.61 8.81 20.73
N TYR A 64 4.23 7.66 20.92
CA TYR A 64 3.71 6.38 20.41
C TYR A 64 3.35 5.35 21.48
N TRP A 65 3.78 5.54 22.74
CA TRP A 65 3.52 4.54 23.77
C TRP A 65 2.08 4.56 24.29
N ALA A 66 1.58 3.36 24.57
CA ALA A 66 0.41 3.10 25.41
C ALA A 66 0.54 1.72 26.07
N GLY A 67 -0.23 1.47 27.12
CA GLY A 67 -0.12 0.27 27.96
C GLY A 67 -0.48 -1.05 27.26
N ASN A 68 -1.18 -1.00 26.13
CA ASN A 68 -1.55 -2.17 25.34
C ASN A 68 -1.34 -1.93 23.85
N ALA A 69 -1.24 -3.02 23.06
CA ALA A 69 -0.97 -2.98 21.63
C ALA A 69 -2.08 -2.26 20.84
N ILE A 70 -3.35 -2.38 21.24
CA ILE A 70 -4.48 -1.75 20.56
C ILE A 70 -4.36 -0.23 20.59
N GLU A 71 -4.02 0.32 21.73
CA GLU A 71 -3.86 1.77 21.86
C GLU A 71 -2.54 2.26 21.23
N ARG A 72 -1.45 1.47 21.30
CA ARG A 72 -0.18 1.83 20.64
C ARG A 72 -0.32 1.91 19.11
N ARG A 73 -0.95 0.91 18.47
CA ARG A 73 -1.16 0.89 17.02
C ARG A 73 -2.05 2.04 16.54
N LYS A 74 -3.05 2.44 17.32
CA LYS A 74 -3.89 3.62 17.06
C LYS A 74 -3.11 4.94 17.17
N LYS A 75 -2.13 5.02 18.09
CA LYS A 75 -1.27 6.19 18.17
C LYS A 75 -0.33 6.29 16.98
N LEU A 76 0.15 5.17 16.47
CA LEU A 76 1.06 5.13 15.33
C LEU A 76 0.32 5.41 14.02
N MET A 77 -0.80 4.72 13.79
CA MET A 77 -1.57 4.77 12.56
C MET A 77 -3.06 5.03 12.83
N PRO A 78 -3.42 6.25 13.24
CA PRO A 78 -4.80 6.57 13.66
C PRO A 78 -5.82 6.40 12.54
N PHE A 79 -5.50 6.71 11.29
CA PHE A 79 -6.44 6.56 10.17
C PHE A 79 -6.67 5.08 9.83
N LEU A 80 -5.63 4.27 9.76
CA LEU A 80 -5.73 2.83 9.54
C LEU A 80 -6.67 2.18 10.56
N TRP A 81 -6.50 2.51 11.85
CA TRP A 81 -7.23 1.89 12.97
C TRP A 81 -8.55 2.56 13.34
N SER A 82 -8.91 3.70 12.76
CA SER A 82 -10.20 4.34 12.99
C SER A 82 -11.14 4.33 11.80
N ILE A 83 -10.58 4.34 10.58
CA ILE A 83 -11.36 4.43 9.34
C ILE A 83 -11.25 3.15 8.53
N ILE A 84 -10.03 2.69 8.20
CA ILE A 84 -9.86 1.50 7.36
C ILE A 84 -10.32 0.25 8.09
N GLU A 85 -9.99 0.11 9.37
CA GLU A 85 -10.46 -1.01 10.19
C GLU A 85 -11.99 -1.08 10.25
N LYS A 86 -12.67 0.05 10.35
CA LYS A 86 -14.15 0.08 10.41
C LYS A 86 -14.85 -0.18 9.08
N ASN A 87 -14.21 0.21 7.97
CA ASN A 87 -14.86 0.23 6.66
C ASN A 87 -14.24 -0.74 5.65
N GLY A 88 -13.26 -1.52 6.05
CA GLY A 88 -12.50 -2.41 5.20
C GLY A 88 -12.07 -3.68 5.90
N GLN A 89 -10.93 -4.22 5.51
CA GLN A 89 -10.35 -5.44 6.06
C GLN A 89 -8.83 -5.29 6.20
N LEU A 90 -8.27 -5.80 7.30
CA LEU A 90 -6.83 -5.85 7.56
C LEU A 90 -6.39 -7.30 7.74
N TYR A 91 -5.30 -7.68 7.10
CA TYR A 91 -4.71 -9.02 7.09
C TYR A 91 -3.25 -8.98 7.49
N GLY A 92 -2.78 -10.02 8.15
CA GLY A 92 -1.37 -10.18 8.51
C GLY A 92 -1.07 -10.12 10.00
N ASN A 93 -2.09 -10.03 10.88
CA ASN A 93 -1.85 -10.13 12.32
C ASN A 93 -1.52 -11.58 12.71
N ARG A 94 -0.24 -11.87 12.74
CA ARG A 94 0.28 -13.22 13.04
C ARG A 94 -0.02 -13.67 14.47
N ASN A 95 -0.24 -12.73 15.41
CA ASN A 95 -0.66 -13.06 16.76
C ASN A 95 -2.05 -13.73 16.81
N LEU A 96 -2.86 -13.55 15.75
CA LEU A 96 -4.17 -14.17 15.57
C LEU A 96 -4.14 -15.37 14.61
N GLY A 97 -2.96 -15.78 14.16
CA GLY A 97 -2.80 -16.83 13.16
C GLY A 97 -3.14 -16.40 11.73
N ASN A 98 -3.43 -15.11 11.51
CA ASN A 98 -3.65 -14.55 10.19
C ASN A 98 -2.31 -14.12 9.59
N LYS A 99 -1.91 -14.76 8.50
CA LYS A 99 -0.59 -14.60 7.90
C LYS A 99 -0.71 -14.09 6.48
N VAL A 100 0.14 -13.14 6.11
CA VAL A 100 0.40 -12.73 4.73
C VAL A 100 1.91 -12.84 4.51
N ASN A 101 2.32 -13.47 3.43
CA ASN A 101 3.72 -13.79 3.15
C ASN A 101 4.13 -13.39 1.74
N ASN A 102 5.40 -13.06 1.56
CA ASN A 102 6.02 -13.15 0.25
C ASN A 102 6.04 -14.63 -0.19
N ALA A 103 5.78 -14.89 -1.47
CA ALA A 103 6.01 -16.22 -2.07
C ALA A 103 7.35 -16.26 -2.82
N ASN A 104 7.92 -15.12 -3.22
CA ASN A 104 9.28 -15.06 -3.74
C ASN A 104 10.29 -15.41 -2.61
N PRO A 105 11.44 -16.04 -2.95
CA PRO A 105 12.39 -16.48 -1.94
C PRO A 105 13.38 -15.40 -1.48
N TYR A 106 13.29 -14.17 -2.00
CA TYR A 106 14.31 -13.15 -1.84
C TYR A 106 14.03 -12.14 -0.72
N TRP A 107 12.76 -11.77 -0.49
CA TRP A 107 12.25 -10.92 0.59
C TRP A 107 12.93 -9.56 0.67
N PHE A 108 13.10 -8.92 -0.49
CA PHE A 108 13.56 -7.54 -0.66
C PHE A 108 12.83 -6.84 -1.82
N SER A 109 13.08 -5.57 -2.03
CA SER A 109 12.18 -4.64 -2.72
C SER A 109 11.82 -5.04 -4.14
N TYR A 110 12.76 -5.16 -5.08
CA TYR A 110 12.39 -5.42 -6.48
C TYR A 110 11.60 -6.73 -6.65
N PRO A 111 12.01 -7.90 -6.12
CA PRO A 111 11.21 -9.12 -6.16
C PRO A 111 9.87 -9.02 -5.44
N GLY A 112 9.78 -8.26 -4.34
CA GLY A 112 8.53 -7.98 -3.64
C GLY A 112 7.57 -7.19 -4.50
N TYR A 113 8.01 -6.09 -5.09
CA TYR A 113 7.19 -5.29 -6.01
C TYR A 113 6.82 -6.06 -7.28
N ASN A 114 7.74 -6.87 -7.83
CA ASN A 114 7.40 -7.79 -8.92
C ASN A 114 6.22 -8.68 -8.52
N GLU A 115 6.28 -9.33 -7.34
CA GLU A 115 5.22 -10.22 -6.87
C GLU A 115 3.89 -9.49 -6.68
N ILE A 116 3.89 -8.26 -6.10
CA ILE A 116 2.70 -7.42 -5.93
C ILE A 116 2.02 -7.18 -7.28
N PHE A 117 2.77 -6.76 -8.30
CA PHE A 117 2.18 -6.27 -9.53
C PHE A 117 1.97 -7.33 -10.60
N THR A 118 2.73 -8.41 -10.57
CA THR A 118 2.59 -9.48 -11.56
C THR A 118 1.74 -10.66 -11.04
N GLY A 119 1.63 -10.81 -9.72
CA GLY A 119 1.06 -12.01 -9.11
C GLY A 119 1.92 -13.25 -9.33
N PHE A 120 3.19 -13.07 -9.72
CA PHE A 120 4.13 -14.14 -10.04
C PHE A 120 5.45 -13.97 -9.27
N PRO A 121 5.77 -14.87 -8.33
CA PRO A 121 7.01 -14.84 -7.59
C PRO A 121 8.16 -15.38 -8.44
N ASP A 122 8.51 -14.66 -9.51
CA ASP A 122 9.52 -15.04 -10.48
C ASP A 122 10.91 -15.10 -9.85
N THR A 123 11.50 -16.28 -9.79
CA THR A 123 12.83 -16.49 -9.22
C THR A 123 13.98 -15.96 -10.08
N LEU A 124 13.72 -15.54 -11.31
CA LEU A 124 14.70 -14.87 -12.14
C LEU A 124 14.85 -13.39 -11.76
N VAL A 125 13.81 -12.79 -11.18
CA VAL A 125 13.83 -11.41 -10.67
C VAL A 125 14.44 -11.43 -9.25
N ASN A 126 15.76 -11.32 -9.17
CA ASN A 126 16.56 -11.65 -7.99
C ASN A 126 17.54 -10.55 -7.54
N SER A 127 17.32 -9.31 -7.95
CA SER A 127 18.21 -8.19 -7.63
C SER A 127 17.46 -6.87 -7.65
N ASN A 128 17.81 -5.93 -6.77
CA ASN A 128 17.35 -4.54 -6.83
C ASN A 128 17.90 -3.78 -8.05
N SER A 129 18.99 -4.27 -8.64
CA SER A 129 19.54 -3.77 -9.90
C SER A 129 19.03 -4.53 -11.14
N PHE A 130 17.91 -5.25 -11.00
CA PHE A 130 17.32 -6.01 -12.11
C PHE A 130 16.94 -5.06 -13.28
N PRO A 131 17.14 -5.48 -14.55
CA PRO A 131 16.73 -4.69 -15.71
C PRO A 131 15.20 -4.53 -15.77
N PRO A 132 14.64 -3.81 -16.77
CA PRO A 132 13.18 -3.68 -16.90
C PRO A 132 12.47 -5.02 -16.83
N ASN A 133 11.47 -5.09 -15.95
CA ASN A 133 10.76 -6.32 -15.59
C ASN A 133 10.16 -7.00 -16.84
N PRO A 134 10.53 -8.27 -17.12
CA PRO A 134 10.00 -8.99 -18.29
C PRO A 134 8.52 -9.35 -18.11
N ASN A 135 8.05 -9.48 -16.85
CA ASN A 135 6.71 -9.94 -16.55
C ASN A 135 5.67 -8.83 -16.76
N THR A 136 4.55 -9.15 -17.39
CA THR A 136 3.42 -8.23 -17.54
C THR A 136 2.85 -7.90 -16.16
N ASN A 137 2.77 -6.61 -15.83
CA ASN A 137 2.24 -6.17 -14.55
C ASN A 137 0.75 -5.76 -14.62
N LEU A 138 0.09 -5.75 -13.47
CA LEU A 138 -1.32 -5.38 -13.34
C LEU A 138 -1.64 -4.00 -13.90
N LEU A 139 -0.78 -3.00 -13.67
CA LEU A 139 -1.02 -1.62 -14.13
C LEU A 139 -0.94 -1.54 -15.66
N GLU A 140 0.02 -2.25 -16.27
CA GLU A 140 0.11 -2.44 -17.72
C GLU A 140 -1.15 -3.12 -18.27
N PHE A 141 -1.59 -4.21 -17.65
CA PHE A 141 -2.83 -4.89 -18.01
C PHE A 141 -4.03 -3.96 -17.94
N LEU A 142 -4.16 -3.18 -16.87
CA LEU A 142 -5.25 -2.22 -16.71
C LEU A 142 -5.17 -1.11 -17.76
N ASN A 143 -3.98 -0.57 -18.07
CA ASN A 143 -3.83 0.46 -19.08
C ASN A 143 -4.22 -0.02 -20.51
N LYS A 144 -4.15 -1.32 -20.77
CA LYS A 144 -4.64 -1.94 -22.04
C LYS A 144 -6.16 -2.08 -22.09
N GLN A 145 -6.87 -1.98 -20.95
CA GLN A 145 -8.34 -2.05 -20.93
C GLN A 145 -8.94 -0.70 -21.36
N ALA A 146 -9.93 -0.71 -22.27
CA ALA A 146 -10.55 0.52 -22.80
C ALA A 146 -11.03 1.50 -21.71
N THR A 147 -11.55 0.98 -20.57
CA THR A 147 -12.02 1.79 -19.44
C THR A 147 -10.92 2.52 -18.70
N TYR A 148 -9.68 2.00 -18.71
CA TYR A 148 -8.55 2.48 -17.93
C TYR A 148 -7.42 3.06 -18.81
N LYS A 149 -7.48 2.90 -20.13
CA LYS A 149 -6.46 3.41 -21.05
C LYS A 149 -6.21 4.90 -20.83
N ASN A 150 -4.94 5.28 -20.66
CA ASN A 150 -4.48 6.64 -20.35
C ASN A 150 -5.04 7.20 -19.02
N LYS A 151 -5.48 6.33 -18.10
CA LYS A 151 -6.00 6.69 -16.77
C LYS A 151 -5.29 5.93 -15.64
N VAL A 152 -4.09 5.44 -15.93
CA VAL A 152 -3.18 4.79 -14.99
C VAL A 152 -1.98 5.70 -14.78
N ALA A 153 -1.51 5.81 -13.55
CA ALA A 153 -0.26 6.50 -13.22
C ALA A 153 0.39 5.88 -11.99
N ALA A 154 1.71 5.99 -11.90
CA ALA A 154 2.50 5.51 -10.77
C ALA A 154 3.47 6.59 -10.27
N PHE A 155 3.66 6.64 -8.95
CA PHE A 155 4.56 7.53 -8.25
C PHE A 155 5.35 6.73 -7.23
N GLY A 156 6.66 6.66 -7.38
CA GLY A 156 7.53 5.93 -6.47
C GLY A 156 8.66 6.79 -5.93
N ALA A 157 8.97 6.66 -4.65
CA ALA A 157 10.09 7.37 -4.05
C ALA A 157 11.43 6.88 -4.58
N TRP A 158 11.52 5.61 -4.96
CA TRP A 158 12.73 4.95 -5.44
C TRP A 158 12.86 4.98 -6.98
N ASN A 159 14.08 5.18 -7.50
CA ASN A 159 14.35 5.28 -8.93
C ASN A 159 14.16 3.97 -9.73
N ALA A 160 13.99 2.83 -9.05
CA ALA A 160 13.79 1.55 -9.72
C ALA A 160 12.38 1.32 -10.26
N PHE A 161 11.40 2.18 -9.93
CA PHE A 161 10.02 1.96 -10.36
C PHE A 161 9.81 2.05 -11.86
N ASP A 162 10.63 2.79 -12.59
CA ASP A 162 10.67 2.78 -14.07
C ASP A 162 10.92 1.37 -14.60
N ARG A 163 11.84 0.62 -13.98
CA ARG A 163 12.23 -0.75 -14.33
C ARG A 163 11.25 -1.78 -13.77
N ILE A 164 10.83 -1.65 -12.51
CA ILE A 164 9.86 -2.54 -11.86
C ILE A 164 8.56 -2.59 -12.65
N LEU A 165 8.04 -1.44 -13.05
CA LEU A 165 6.80 -1.32 -13.81
C LEU A 165 7.01 -1.37 -15.33
N ASN A 166 8.26 -1.48 -15.79
CA ASN A 166 8.65 -1.48 -17.20
C ASN A 166 7.95 -0.34 -17.97
N GLU A 167 8.25 0.91 -17.60
CA GLU A 167 7.59 2.11 -18.12
C GLU A 167 7.55 2.12 -19.66
N GLY A 168 8.67 1.76 -20.30
CA GLY A 168 8.79 1.74 -21.77
C GLY A 168 7.80 0.80 -22.45
N ARG A 169 7.39 -0.30 -21.81
CA ARG A 169 6.39 -1.25 -22.33
C ARG A 169 4.98 -0.93 -21.87
N SER A 170 4.86 -0.42 -20.66
CA SER A 170 3.57 -0.24 -19.95
C SER A 170 2.74 0.94 -20.48
N GLU A 171 3.36 1.90 -21.15
CA GLU A 171 2.74 3.05 -21.81
C GLU A 171 1.84 3.92 -20.88
N PHE A 172 2.14 3.96 -19.58
CA PHE A 172 1.54 4.90 -18.66
C PHE A 172 2.63 5.66 -17.89
N PRO A 173 2.38 6.88 -17.39
CA PRO A 173 3.39 7.65 -16.70
C PRO A 173 3.82 7.00 -15.38
N VAL A 174 5.11 6.82 -15.22
CA VAL A 174 5.79 6.41 -13.99
C VAL A 174 6.69 7.56 -13.56
N TYR A 175 6.48 8.11 -12.38
CA TYR A 175 7.35 9.13 -11.79
C TYR A 175 8.17 8.47 -10.69
N SER A 176 9.45 8.32 -10.92
CA SER A 176 10.40 7.62 -10.04
C SER A 176 11.39 8.61 -9.44
N ALA A 177 11.56 8.56 -8.12
CA ALA A 177 12.52 9.41 -7.39
C ALA A 177 12.45 10.90 -7.80
N PHE A 178 13.48 11.44 -8.42
CA PHE A 178 13.62 12.85 -8.78
C PHE A 178 13.08 13.18 -10.17
N ASP A 179 12.25 12.34 -10.77
CA ASP A 179 11.60 12.65 -12.05
C ASP A 179 10.77 13.92 -11.97
N LEU A 180 10.81 14.70 -13.05
CA LEU A 180 10.10 15.97 -13.09
C LEU A 180 8.60 15.78 -13.38
N PHE A 181 7.75 16.28 -12.51
CA PHE A 181 6.32 16.29 -12.74
C PHE A 181 5.91 17.28 -13.83
N GLY A 182 4.87 16.92 -14.60
CA GLY A 182 4.26 17.80 -15.62
C GLY A 182 4.93 17.78 -16.99
N GLY A 183 5.99 17.01 -17.21
CA GLY A 183 6.65 16.85 -18.50
C GLY A 183 7.08 18.17 -19.13
N THR A 184 6.74 18.39 -20.41
CA THR A 184 7.14 19.60 -21.16
C THR A 184 6.34 20.85 -20.81
N ASN A 185 5.21 20.73 -20.09
CA ASN A 185 4.34 21.87 -19.76
C ASN A 185 3.82 21.79 -18.30
N PRO A 186 4.72 21.82 -17.31
CA PRO A 186 4.34 21.69 -15.90
C PRO A 186 3.53 22.90 -15.40
N THR A 187 2.51 22.61 -14.60
CA THR A 187 1.73 23.62 -13.86
C THR A 187 2.59 24.35 -12.84
N VAL A 188 2.08 25.43 -12.25
CA VAL A 188 2.77 26.15 -11.17
C VAL A 188 3.05 25.23 -9.98
N ALA A 189 2.09 24.39 -9.59
CA ALA A 189 2.26 23.43 -8.50
C ALA A 189 3.36 22.41 -8.80
N GLU A 190 3.37 21.82 -10.00
CA GLU A 190 4.40 20.87 -10.42
C GLU A 190 5.80 21.50 -10.46
N LYS A 191 5.92 22.73 -11.01
CA LYS A 191 7.18 23.51 -10.97
C LYS A 191 7.68 23.72 -9.55
N THR A 192 6.77 24.04 -8.63
CA THR A 192 7.13 24.26 -7.22
C THR A 192 7.61 22.97 -6.57
N ILE A 193 6.89 21.85 -6.74
CA ILE A 193 7.30 20.56 -6.19
C ILE A 193 8.67 20.13 -6.76
N ASN A 194 8.87 20.26 -8.07
CA ASN A 194 10.12 19.94 -8.75
C ASN A 194 11.30 20.78 -8.20
N ALA A 195 11.10 22.08 -8.00
CA ALA A 195 12.13 22.96 -7.45
C ALA A 195 12.47 22.56 -5.99
N LEU A 196 11.46 22.33 -5.15
CA LEU A 196 11.65 21.92 -3.76
C LEU A 196 12.36 20.58 -3.65
N ALA A 197 11.99 19.60 -4.48
CA ALA A 197 12.64 18.28 -4.51
C ALA A 197 14.12 18.39 -4.92
N LYS A 198 14.41 19.20 -5.96
CA LYS A 198 15.77 19.45 -6.43
C LYS A 198 16.67 20.08 -5.35
N ASP A 199 16.13 21.05 -4.61
CA ASP A 199 16.87 21.83 -3.63
C ASP A 199 16.83 21.22 -2.21
N SER A 200 16.08 20.11 -2.02
CA SER A 200 15.98 19.44 -0.72
C SER A 200 17.27 18.72 -0.34
N TYR A 201 17.47 18.55 0.97
CA TYR A 201 18.47 17.61 1.47
C TYR A 201 18.11 16.19 1.01
N LYS A 202 19.10 15.41 0.60
CA LYS A 202 18.98 14.05 0.07
C LYS A 202 19.55 13.03 1.05
N PRO A 203 18.83 12.63 2.09
CA PRO A 203 19.35 11.72 3.11
C PRO A 203 19.66 10.33 2.56
N PHE A 204 18.98 9.95 1.46
CA PHE A 204 19.08 8.63 0.81
C PHE A 204 19.83 8.70 -0.54
N GLY A 205 20.61 9.77 -0.78
CA GLY A 205 21.34 9.97 -2.04
C GLY A 205 20.44 10.34 -3.22
N ASP A 206 20.88 9.97 -4.43
CA ASP A 206 20.17 10.30 -5.67
C ASP A 206 19.19 9.20 -6.13
N GLU A 207 19.13 8.10 -5.42
CA GLU A 207 18.30 6.95 -5.80
C GLU A 207 16.88 7.06 -5.25
N GLU A 208 16.70 7.76 -4.13
CA GLU A 208 15.41 7.87 -3.47
C GLU A 208 15.11 9.31 -3.03
N VAL A 209 13.92 9.78 -3.38
CA VAL A 209 13.41 11.08 -2.98
C VAL A 209 12.62 10.96 -1.67
N LEU A 210 12.62 12.02 -0.84
CA LEU A 210 11.75 12.06 0.34
C LEU A 210 10.28 11.86 -0.05
N ASP A 211 9.59 11.01 0.70
CA ASP A 211 8.18 10.62 0.48
C ASP A 211 7.21 11.81 0.34
N VAL A 212 7.54 12.94 0.95
CA VAL A 212 6.73 14.16 0.85
C VAL A 212 6.58 14.65 -0.60
N PHE A 213 7.61 14.51 -1.43
CA PHE A 213 7.56 14.93 -2.84
C PHE A 213 6.76 13.94 -3.67
N THR A 214 6.95 12.63 -3.43
CA THR A 214 6.13 11.57 -4.03
C THR A 214 4.66 11.77 -3.70
N HIS A 215 4.34 12.06 -2.42
CA HIS A 215 2.97 12.28 -1.97
C HIS A 215 2.32 13.47 -2.66
N TYR A 216 2.95 14.65 -2.59
CA TYR A 216 2.35 15.86 -3.19
C TYR A 216 2.32 15.82 -4.71
N GLY A 217 3.29 15.16 -5.36
CA GLY A 217 3.23 14.88 -6.80
C GLY A 217 2.02 14.02 -7.16
N ALA A 218 1.84 12.90 -6.47
CA ALA A 218 0.70 11.99 -6.66
C ALA A 218 -0.65 12.65 -6.34
N LEU A 219 -0.74 13.40 -5.23
CA LEU A 219 -1.96 14.11 -4.83
C LEU A 219 -2.36 15.19 -5.85
N ASN A 220 -1.39 15.98 -6.32
CA ASN A 220 -1.63 16.96 -7.39
C ASN A 220 -2.11 16.29 -8.68
N TYR A 221 -1.50 15.15 -9.05
CA TYR A 221 -1.92 14.38 -10.23
C TYR A 221 -3.33 13.81 -10.05
N LEU A 222 -3.64 13.24 -8.89
CA LEU A 222 -4.98 12.75 -8.53
C LEU A 222 -6.03 13.85 -8.69
N GLN A 223 -5.72 15.07 -8.24
CA GLN A 223 -6.62 16.21 -8.29
C GLN A 223 -6.81 16.79 -9.71
N THR A 224 -5.75 16.84 -10.50
CA THR A 224 -5.74 17.55 -11.79
C THR A 224 -5.97 16.65 -13.00
N LYS A 225 -5.46 15.42 -12.99
CA LYS A 225 -5.53 14.46 -14.12
C LYS A 225 -6.62 13.41 -13.94
N LYS A 226 -7.14 13.23 -12.73
CA LYS A 226 -8.23 12.29 -12.42
C LYS A 226 -7.97 10.87 -12.92
N PRO A 227 -6.83 10.23 -12.58
CA PRO A 227 -6.58 8.84 -12.96
C PRO A 227 -7.63 7.92 -12.32
N LYS A 228 -7.96 6.82 -13.00
CA LYS A 228 -8.79 5.75 -12.44
C LYS A 228 -7.99 4.73 -11.63
N VAL A 229 -6.72 4.60 -11.96
CA VAL A 229 -5.77 3.73 -11.25
C VAL A 229 -4.55 4.56 -10.90
N LEU A 230 -4.28 4.68 -9.61
CA LEU A 230 -3.13 5.40 -9.09
C LEU A 230 -2.33 4.48 -8.16
N TYR A 231 -1.04 4.37 -8.42
CA TYR A 231 -0.10 3.71 -7.53
C TYR A 231 0.81 4.74 -6.87
N ILE A 232 1.06 4.59 -5.57
CA ILE A 232 1.98 5.42 -4.78
C ILE A 232 2.85 4.50 -3.93
N SER A 233 4.16 4.63 -4.04
CA SER A 233 5.13 3.92 -3.19
C SER A 233 5.88 4.91 -2.31
N TYR A 234 5.81 4.69 -1.01
CA TYR A 234 6.56 5.40 0.00
C TYR A 234 7.76 4.56 0.44
N GLY A 235 8.95 5.14 0.49
CA GLY A 235 10.20 4.43 0.73
C GLY A 235 10.84 4.71 2.09
N GLU A 236 10.53 5.84 2.74
CA GLU A 236 11.23 6.29 3.95
C GLU A 236 11.20 5.27 5.12
N THR A 237 10.21 4.38 5.18
CA THR A 237 10.17 3.33 6.22
C THR A 237 11.31 2.33 6.06
N ASP A 238 11.71 1.99 4.84
CA ASP A 238 12.85 1.11 4.58
C ASP A 238 14.18 1.80 4.88
N GLU A 239 14.36 3.00 4.38
CA GLU A 239 15.58 3.78 4.51
C GLU A 239 15.93 4.13 5.96
N TRP A 240 14.94 4.58 6.74
CA TRP A 240 15.15 4.84 8.17
C TRP A 240 15.40 3.57 8.96
N ALA A 241 14.83 2.43 8.56
CA ALA A 241 15.14 1.15 9.18
C ALA A 241 16.58 0.72 8.88
N HIS A 242 17.05 0.79 7.63
CA HIS A 242 18.45 0.51 7.27
C HIS A 242 19.44 1.39 8.04
N SER A 243 19.10 2.65 8.24
CA SER A 243 19.88 3.58 9.04
C SER A 243 19.80 3.33 10.56
N GLY A 244 18.97 2.37 11.01
CA GLY A 244 18.76 2.07 12.42
C GLY A 244 18.07 3.19 13.20
N GLN A 245 17.34 4.08 12.53
CA GLN A 245 16.72 5.28 13.12
C GLN A 245 15.24 5.01 13.43
N TYR A 246 14.98 4.33 14.53
CA TYR A 246 13.64 3.86 14.88
C TYR A 246 12.61 4.98 15.11
N LYS A 247 13.05 6.13 15.65
CA LYS A 247 12.19 7.30 15.79
C LYS A 247 11.69 7.80 14.43
N ASP A 248 12.59 7.90 13.46
CA ASP A 248 12.24 8.41 12.13
C ASP A 248 11.45 7.37 11.32
N TYR A 249 11.77 6.09 11.47
CA TYR A 249 10.95 4.99 10.95
C TYR A 249 9.49 5.06 11.42
N LEU A 250 9.26 5.26 12.73
CA LEU A 250 7.89 5.43 13.27
C LEU A 250 7.25 6.74 12.80
N ASN A 251 8.04 7.82 12.66
CA ASN A 251 7.55 9.10 12.15
C ASN A 251 7.12 8.97 10.68
N ALA A 252 7.92 8.30 9.83
CA ALA A 252 7.58 8.02 8.44
C ALA A 252 6.27 7.21 8.33
N ALA A 253 6.14 6.12 9.09
CA ALA A 253 4.91 5.33 9.13
C ALA A 253 3.68 6.15 9.55
N SER A 254 3.81 6.96 10.58
CA SER A 254 2.73 7.85 11.05
C SER A 254 2.39 8.94 10.03
N GLN A 255 3.38 9.44 9.31
CA GLN A 255 3.18 10.44 8.26
C GLN A 255 2.48 9.83 7.04
N VAL A 256 2.84 8.60 6.66
CA VAL A 256 2.14 7.88 5.59
C VAL A 256 0.68 7.63 5.94
N ASP A 257 0.37 7.23 7.17
CA ASP A 257 -1.02 7.06 7.62
C ASP A 257 -1.83 8.36 7.47
N LYS A 258 -1.23 9.52 7.80
CA LYS A 258 -1.84 10.83 7.58
C LYS A 258 -2.02 11.12 6.08
N TRP A 259 -1.06 10.82 5.24
CA TRP A 259 -1.17 11.03 3.79
C TRP A 259 -2.22 10.14 3.13
N ILE A 260 -2.37 8.90 3.61
CA ILE A 260 -3.48 8.03 3.20
C ILE A 260 -4.83 8.67 3.58
N GLN A 261 -4.93 9.27 4.76
CA GLN A 261 -6.11 10.03 5.18
C GLN A 261 -6.38 11.23 4.25
N ASP A 262 -5.36 12.00 3.89
CA ASP A 262 -5.49 13.17 3.01
C ASP A 262 -5.98 12.75 1.60
N ILE A 263 -5.42 11.68 1.03
CA ILE A 263 -5.88 11.06 -0.22
C ILE A 263 -7.34 10.61 -0.10
N TRP A 264 -7.69 9.90 0.98
CA TRP A 264 -9.05 9.40 1.18
C TRP A 264 -10.07 10.52 1.37
N ASN A 265 -9.72 11.57 2.10
CA ASN A 265 -10.57 12.75 2.27
C ASN A 265 -10.84 13.42 0.92
N TYR A 266 -9.82 13.57 0.08
CA TYR A 266 -10.00 14.08 -1.27
C TYR A 266 -10.91 13.15 -2.09
N VAL A 267 -10.64 11.86 -2.10
CA VAL A 267 -11.46 10.83 -2.78
C VAL A 267 -12.94 10.90 -2.39
N GLN A 268 -13.24 11.12 -1.10
CA GLN A 268 -14.61 11.22 -0.61
C GLN A 268 -15.25 12.60 -0.84
N SER A 269 -14.46 13.62 -1.14
CA SER A 269 -14.96 14.98 -1.46
C SER A 269 -15.28 15.15 -2.95
N ASP A 270 -14.64 14.39 -3.83
CA ASP A 270 -14.72 14.56 -5.27
C ASP A 270 -15.77 13.61 -5.90
N PRO A 271 -16.78 14.11 -6.64
CA PRO A 271 -17.85 13.30 -7.25
C PRO A 271 -17.37 12.21 -8.22
N PHE A 272 -16.19 12.39 -8.84
CA PHE A 272 -15.61 11.38 -9.73
C PHE A 272 -15.18 10.13 -8.95
N TYR A 273 -14.68 10.31 -7.72
CA TYR A 273 -14.12 9.25 -6.89
C TYR A 273 -15.06 8.76 -5.78
N LYS A 274 -15.88 9.63 -5.24
CA LYS A 274 -16.71 9.37 -4.05
C LYS A 274 -17.55 8.11 -4.22
N ASN A 275 -17.44 7.20 -3.27
CA ASN A 275 -18.14 5.90 -3.24
C ASN A 275 -17.85 4.98 -4.45
N LYS A 276 -16.82 5.27 -5.26
CA LYS A 276 -16.44 4.53 -6.45
C LYS A 276 -15.00 4.05 -6.43
N THR A 277 -14.25 4.41 -5.39
CA THR A 277 -12.83 4.14 -5.29
C THR A 277 -12.55 3.15 -4.18
N ALA A 278 -11.82 2.09 -4.50
CA ALA A 278 -11.23 1.21 -3.50
C ALA A 278 -9.76 1.56 -3.28
N ILE A 279 -9.28 1.39 -2.06
CA ILE A 279 -7.89 1.58 -1.67
C ILE A 279 -7.30 0.25 -1.19
N PHE A 280 -6.10 -0.04 -1.67
CA PHE A 280 -5.30 -1.21 -1.28
C PHE A 280 -3.97 -0.73 -0.74
N ILE A 281 -3.57 -1.24 0.42
CA ILE A 281 -2.34 -0.85 1.10
C ILE A 281 -1.60 -2.12 1.47
N THR A 282 -0.29 -2.18 1.20
CA THR A 282 0.57 -3.31 1.59
C THR A 282 2.02 -2.86 1.73
N THR A 283 2.91 -3.79 2.01
CA THR A 283 4.37 -3.65 1.96
C THR A 283 4.93 -4.69 1.00
N ASP A 284 6.08 -4.43 0.45
CA ASP A 284 6.76 -5.32 -0.52
C ASP A 284 7.50 -6.48 0.18
N HIS A 285 8.09 -6.24 1.35
CA HIS A 285 8.70 -7.23 2.23
C HIS A 285 8.55 -6.82 3.70
N GLY A 286 8.88 -7.73 4.60
CA GLY A 286 9.04 -7.47 6.03
C GLY A 286 10.50 -7.28 6.41
N ARG A 287 10.77 -7.31 7.71
CA ARG A 287 12.11 -7.16 8.30
C ARG A 287 12.27 -8.10 9.48
N GLY A 288 13.50 -8.27 9.96
CA GLY A 288 13.79 -9.12 11.11
C GLY A 288 13.05 -8.71 12.38
N ASP A 289 12.70 -9.72 13.21
CA ASP A 289 12.05 -9.55 14.51
C ASP A 289 12.47 -10.60 15.52
N ILE A 290 12.81 -11.79 15.10
CA ILE A 290 13.29 -12.88 15.97
C ILE A 290 14.54 -12.42 16.72
N ASP A 291 15.51 -11.85 16.02
CA ASP A 291 16.57 -11.04 16.61
C ASP A 291 16.19 -9.55 16.41
N LYS A 292 15.96 -8.85 17.51
CA LYS A 292 15.57 -7.42 17.46
C LYS A 292 16.65 -6.50 16.86
N ASN A 293 17.90 -6.94 16.74
CA ASN A 293 18.91 -6.18 16.01
C ASN A 293 18.73 -6.26 14.50
N GLN A 294 18.03 -7.27 13.99
CA GLN A 294 17.77 -7.47 12.57
C GLN A 294 16.54 -6.70 12.05
N TRP A 295 15.89 -5.89 12.89
CA TRP A 295 14.80 -5.03 12.41
C TRP A 295 15.27 -4.03 11.33
N THR A 296 16.57 -3.75 11.29
CA THR A 296 17.22 -2.92 10.27
C THR A 296 17.37 -3.62 8.92
N ASP A 297 17.22 -4.95 8.88
CA ASP A 297 17.60 -5.77 7.76
C ASP A 297 16.42 -6.61 7.22
N HIS A 298 16.54 -6.99 5.97
CA HIS A 298 15.62 -7.86 5.25
C HIS A 298 16.40 -8.79 4.30
N GLY A 299 15.69 -9.58 3.49
CA GLY A 299 16.30 -10.52 2.56
C GLY A 299 16.30 -11.95 3.06
N SER A 300 16.72 -12.89 2.21
CA SER A 300 16.60 -14.33 2.45
C SER A 300 17.34 -14.86 3.69
N ASP A 301 18.36 -14.12 4.15
CA ASP A 301 19.13 -14.46 5.34
C ASP A 301 18.42 -14.04 6.64
N ILE A 302 17.37 -13.24 6.55
CA ILE A 302 16.57 -12.75 7.68
C ILE A 302 15.27 -13.55 7.76
N LYS A 303 15.21 -14.51 8.68
CA LYS A 303 14.20 -15.57 8.73
C LYS A 303 12.73 -15.14 8.67
N ASP A 304 12.40 -13.95 9.13
CA ASP A 304 11.04 -13.41 9.21
C ASP A 304 10.77 -12.22 8.27
N ALA A 305 11.74 -11.87 7.42
CA ALA A 305 11.57 -10.80 6.43
C ALA A 305 10.50 -11.09 5.35
N TYR A 306 10.05 -12.33 5.19
CA TYR A 306 8.94 -12.69 4.30
C TYR A 306 7.56 -12.31 4.85
N GLN A 307 7.47 -11.87 6.09
CA GLN A 307 6.21 -11.61 6.80
C GLN A 307 5.71 -10.21 6.49
N ILE A 308 4.61 -10.13 5.78
CA ILE A 308 4.00 -8.88 5.34
C ILE A 308 2.56 -8.73 5.85
N TRP A 309 1.92 -7.66 5.46
CA TRP A 309 0.54 -7.34 5.80
C TRP A 309 -0.18 -6.66 4.63
N MET A 310 -1.51 -6.58 4.68
CA MET A 310 -2.30 -5.79 3.75
C MET A 310 -3.55 -5.24 4.40
N ALA A 311 -4.03 -4.10 3.86
CA ALA A 311 -5.31 -3.51 4.22
C ALA A 311 -6.05 -3.09 2.95
N VAL A 312 -7.38 -3.27 2.96
CA VAL A 312 -8.22 -2.97 1.79
C VAL A 312 -9.53 -2.34 2.25
N MET A 313 -10.02 -1.33 1.51
CA MET A 313 -11.27 -0.66 1.81
C MET A 313 -11.91 -0.09 0.54
N GLY A 314 -13.24 -0.10 0.45
CA GLY A 314 -13.98 0.56 -0.62
C GLY A 314 -15.14 -0.28 -1.17
N PRO A 315 -15.76 0.14 -2.27
CA PRO A 315 -16.86 -0.60 -2.90
C PRO A 315 -16.47 -2.02 -3.26
N GLY A 316 -17.36 -2.97 -3.00
CA GLY A 316 -17.10 -4.40 -3.23
C GLY A 316 -16.30 -5.10 -2.14
N ILE A 317 -15.89 -4.39 -1.09
CA ILE A 317 -15.11 -4.92 0.04
C ILE A 317 -15.97 -4.85 1.31
N PRO A 318 -16.40 -5.98 1.89
CA PRO A 318 -17.15 -5.99 3.14
C PRO A 318 -16.33 -5.39 4.31
N ALA A 319 -16.99 -4.59 5.14
CA ALA A 319 -16.39 -4.00 6.34
C ALA A 319 -16.30 -5.04 7.48
N LYS A 320 -15.20 -5.77 7.57
CA LYS A 320 -14.96 -6.83 8.57
C LYS A 320 -13.85 -6.51 9.56
N GLY A 321 -13.17 -5.37 9.37
CA GLY A 321 -12.11 -4.93 10.25
C GLY A 321 -10.87 -5.83 10.19
N GLU A 322 -10.20 -5.96 11.31
CA GLU A 322 -9.07 -6.86 11.48
C GLU A 322 -9.52 -8.33 11.36
N ILE A 323 -9.01 -9.03 10.37
CA ILE A 323 -9.36 -10.44 10.12
C ILE A 323 -8.67 -11.32 11.16
N LYS A 324 -9.48 -11.96 12.00
CA LYS A 324 -9.03 -12.79 13.12
C LYS A 324 -9.02 -14.28 12.81
N THR A 325 -9.58 -14.67 11.67
CA THR A 325 -9.60 -16.08 11.26
C THR A 325 -8.18 -16.51 10.87
N PRO A 326 -7.64 -17.58 11.45
CA PRO A 326 -6.37 -18.14 11.04
C PRO A 326 -6.40 -18.54 9.56
N GLN A 327 -5.44 -18.03 8.81
CA GLN A 327 -5.26 -18.34 7.39
C GLN A 327 -3.85 -17.95 6.95
N GLU A 328 -3.44 -18.43 5.80
CA GLU A 328 -2.19 -18.06 5.16
C GLU A 328 -2.45 -17.57 3.75
N LEU A 329 -2.07 -16.32 3.50
CA LEU A 329 -2.19 -15.61 2.24
C LEU A 329 -0.78 -15.27 1.72
N TYR A 330 -0.70 -15.03 0.42
CA TYR A 330 0.55 -14.69 -0.24
C TYR A 330 0.42 -13.41 -1.05
N GLN A 331 1.49 -12.65 -1.13
CA GLN A 331 1.58 -11.39 -1.87
C GLN A 331 1.20 -11.57 -3.34
N LYS A 332 1.56 -12.69 -3.97
CA LYS A 332 1.17 -13.02 -5.34
C LYS A 332 -0.34 -13.01 -5.63
N GLN A 333 -1.16 -13.04 -4.57
CA GLN A 333 -2.63 -12.98 -4.70
C GLN A 333 -3.14 -11.53 -4.86
N PHE A 334 -2.29 -10.53 -4.62
CA PHE A 334 -2.66 -9.13 -4.59
C PHE A 334 -3.16 -8.64 -5.96
N ALA A 335 -2.39 -8.82 -7.03
CA ALA A 335 -2.73 -8.34 -8.37
C ALA A 335 -4.10 -8.82 -8.84
N GLN A 336 -4.39 -10.11 -8.71
CA GLN A 336 -5.68 -10.68 -9.11
C GLN A 336 -6.83 -10.21 -8.20
N THR A 337 -6.55 -9.93 -6.93
CA THR A 337 -7.56 -9.39 -6.00
C THR A 337 -7.97 -7.98 -6.42
N VAL A 338 -7.01 -7.12 -6.75
CA VAL A 338 -7.26 -5.77 -7.26
C VAL A 338 -8.07 -5.82 -8.57
N ALA A 339 -7.67 -6.67 -9.53
CA ALA A 339 -8.40 -6.84 -10.78
C ALA A 339 -9.85 -7.29 -10.55
N ALA A 340 -10.06 -8.23 -9.62
CA ALA A 340 -11.40 -8.76 -9.30
C ALA A 340 -12.34 -7.69 -8.71
N ILE A 341 -11.83 -6.75 -7.90
CA ILE A 341 -12.62 -5.63 -7.36
C ILE A 341 -13.08 -4.68 -8.47
N LEU A 342 -12.30 -4.53 -9.54
CA LEU A 342 -12.70 -3.80 -10.75
C LEU A 342 -13.61 -4.63 -11.67
N GLY A 343 -13.87 -5.90 -11.32
CA GLY A 343 -14.68 -6.84 -12.12
C GLY A 343 -13.94 -7.42 -13.32
N LEU A 344 -12.62 -7.44 -13.26
CA LEU A 344 -11.73 -7.97 -14.27
C LEU A 344 -11.05 -9.26 -13.80
N THR A 345 -10.49 -10.00 -14.74
CA THR A 345 -9.58 -11.11 -14.49
C THR A 345 -8.21 -10.73 -15.08
N PHE A 346 -7.22 -10.60 -14.23
CA PHE A 346 -5.85 -10.32 -14.67
C PHE A 346 -5.27 -11.58 -15.32
N THR A 347 -4.82 -11.45 -16.54
CA THR A 347 -4.15 -12.51 -17.32
C THR A 347 -2.85 -11.97 -17.89
N ALA A 348 -1.84 -12.81 -17.91
CA ALA A 348 -0.51 -12.53 -18.45
C ALA A 348 0.07 -13.80 -19.10
N GLU A 349 1.23 -13.69 -19.72
CA GLU A 349 1.98 -14.82 -20.29
C GLU A 349 2.56 -15.73 -19.21
N HIS A 350 2.81 -15.17 -18.02
CA HIS A 350 3.25 -15.90 -16.82
C HIS A 350 2.05 -16.32 -15.95
N PRO A 351 2.23 -17.27 -15.02
CA PRO A 351 1.20 -17.60 -14.02
C PRO A 351 0.83 -16.38 -13.18
N VAL A 352 -0.44 -16.28 -12.78
CA VAL A 352 -0.94 -15.25 -11.87
C VAL A 352 -1.57 -15.93 -10.65
N GLY A 353 -1.23 -15.47 -9.47
CA GLY A 353 -1.81 -15.98 -8.23
C GLY A 353 -3.33 -15.80 -8.17
N GLU A 354 -4.02 -16.73 -7.51
CA GLU A 354 -5.46 -16.63 -7.32
C GLU A 354 -5.83 -15.43 -6.44
N LYS A 355 -7.00 -14.84 -6.66
CA LYS A 355 -7.50 -13.74 -5.82
C LYS A 355 -7.75 -14.19 -4.38
N ILE A 356 -7.58 -13.27 -3.44
CA ILE A 356 -8.04 -13.42 -2.06
C ILE A 356 -9.58 -13.37 -2.06
N ARG A 357 -10.20 -14.23 -1.29
CA ARG A 357 -11.65 -14.16 -1.03
C ARG A 357 -11.87 -13.10 0.04
N LEU A 358 -12.23 -11.91 -0.39
CA LEU A 358 -12.65 -10.82 0.49
C LEU A 358 -14.12 -11.09 0.91
N ASN A 359 -14.30 -11.82 1.98
CA ASN A 359 -15.63 -12.27 2.43
C ASN A 359 -16.32 -11.26 3.34
#